data_9a6719bbfef29015ef35bb46de372e06
#
_entry.id   9a6719bbfef29015ef35bb46de372e06
#
_cell.length_a   1.000
_cell.length_b   1.000
_cell.length_c   1.000
_cell.angle_alpha   90.00
_cell.angle_beta   90.00
_cell.angle_gamma   90.00
#
_symmetry.space_group_name_H-M   'P 1'
#
loop_
_entity.id
_entity.type
_entity.pdbx_description
1 polymer ?
#
loop_
_entity_poly.entity_id
_entity_poly.type
_entity_poly.pdbx_seq_one_letter_code
_entity_poly.pdbx_strand_id
1 'polypeptide(L)'
;MLPGLTGGDPTSRLVVTWSESTAHSRADRDEWGDAQLRTRLVADDAQRRELLASLPSVVGPDERAPVEAVDLDEEVLVVGVYNKCTEKSHVERDGSSLRLVIERDSDTNCGWAPRTVDVWAVEREGLPTPITLRDQEGVPVPG
;
A
#
# COMPACT_ATOMS: atom_id res chain seq x y z
N MET A 1 25.49 -12.65 -1.27
CA MET A 1 24.29 -11.83 -1.12
C MET A 1 24.40 -10.59 -1.98
N LEU A 2 23.36 -10.22 -2.63
CA LEU A 2 23.38 -9.08 -3.52
C LEU A 2 22.49 -7.97 -2.98
N PRO A 3 22.92 -7.35 -1.91
CA PRO A 3 22.10 -6.36 -1.22
C PRO A 3 21.94 -5.12 -2.07
N GLY A 4 20.86 -4.46 -1.87
CA GLY A 4 20.68 -3.11 -2.34
C GLY A 4 20.46 -2.95 -3.81
N LEU A 5 20.19 -4.01 -4.52
CA LEU A 5 19.99 -3.89 -5.94
C LEU A 5 18.75 -3.08 -6.27
N THR A 6 17.71 -3.15 -5.46
CA THR A 6 16.44 -2.52 -5.78
C THR A 6 15.86 -1.71 -4.64
N GLY A 7 16.53 -1.52 -3.56
CA GLY A 7 15.91 -0.90 -2.40
C GLY A 7 14.78 -1.78 -1.84
N GLY A 8 14.14 -1.33 -0.80
CA GLY A 8 13.09 -2.06 -0.14
C GLY A 8 13.60 -2.91 1.00
N ASP A 9 12.70 -3.23 1.92
CA ASP A 9 12.98 -4.03 3.09
C ASP A 9 12.85 -5.51 2.72
N PRO A 10 13.89 -6.35 2.93
CA PRO A 10 13.78 -7.77 2.64
C PRO A 10 12.74 -8.50 3.48
N THR A 11 12.25 -7.88 4.58
CA THR A 11 11.18 -8.44 5.41
C THR A 11 9.79 -7.99 4.96
N SER A 12 9.70 -7.24 3.85
CA SER A 12 8.43 -6.82 3.27
C SER A 12 8.09 -7.67 2.05
N ARG A 13 6.79 -7.84 1.82
CA ARG A 13 6.30 -8.52 0.63
C ARG A 13 5.04 -7.83 0.13
N LEU A 14 4.89 -7.76 -1.18
CA LEU A 14 3.66 -7.22 -1.76
C LEU A 14 2.55 -8.27 -1.63
N VAL A 15 1.49 -7.91 -0.93
CA VAL A 15 0.35 -8.80 -0.68
C VAL A 15 -0.61 -8.77 -1.86
N VAL A 16 -0.96 -7.56 -2.30
CA VAL A 16 -1.90 -7.36 -3.40
C VAL A 16 -1.78 -5.93 -3.92
N THR A 17 -2.14 -5.75 -5.18
CA THR A 17 -2.34 -4.43 -5.78
C THR A 17 -3.77 -4.36 -6.30
N TRP A 18 -4.47 -3.29 -5.93
CA TRP A 18 -5.79 -2.99 -6.47
C TRP A 18 -5.68 -1.74 -7.34
N SER A 19 -6.40 -1.71 -8.46
CA SER A 19 -6.25 -0.60 -9.40
C SER A 19 -7.58 -0.22 -10.03
N GLU A 20 -7.77 1.07 -10.21
CA GLU A 20 -8.89 1.64 -10.95
C GLU A 20 -8.89 1.14 -12.40
N SER A 21 -7.74 0.69 -12.91
CA SER A 21 -7.66 0.16 -14.28
C SER A 21 -8.53 -1.08 -14.50
N THR A 22 -8.97 -1.75 -13.43
CA THR A 22 -9.87 -2.88 -13.51
C THR A 22 -11.35 -2.47 -13.56
N ALA A 23 -11.65 -1.19 -13.41
CA ALA A 23 -13.00 -0.67 -13.47
C ALA A 23 -13.46 -0.57 -14.94
N HIS A 24 -14.47 -1.35 -15.30
CA HIS A 24 -14.94 -1.42 -16.69
C HIS A 24 -16.20 -0.60 -16.93
N SER A 25 -16.94 -0.26 -15.89
CA SER A 25 -18.15 0.55 -16.01
C SER A 25 -17.92 1.94 -15.45
N ARG A 26 -18.79 2.87 -15.84
CA ARG A 26 -18.77 4.21 -15.29
C ARG A 26 -19.04 4.19 -13.79
N ALA A 27 -19.98 3.35 -13.36
CA ALA A 27 -20.33 3.23 -11.95
C ALA A 27 -19.11 2.78 -11.13
N ASP A 28 -18.35 1.81 -11.64
CA ASP A 28 -17.13 1.33 -10.94
C ASP A 28 -16.07 2.42 -10.88
N ARG A 29 -15.88 3.18 -11.96
CA ARG A 29 -14.93 4.29 -11.96
C ARG A 29 -15.34 5.38 -10.99
N ASP A 30 -16.64 5.66 -10.90
CA ASP A 30 -17.15 6.66 -9.94
C ASP A 30 -16.91 6.21 -8.50
N GLU A 31 -17.09 4.92 -8.20
CA GLU A 31 -16.78 4.39 -6.87
C GLU A 31 -15.30 4.56 -6.53
N TRP A 32 -14.40 4.32 -7.48
CA TRP A 32 -12.97 4.53 -7.26
C TRP A 32 -12.66 6.01 -6.99
N GLY A 33 -13.31 6.90 -7.72
CA GLY A 33 -13.14 8.35 -7.51
C GLY A 33 -13.65 8.82 -6.16
N ASP A 34 -14.72 8.22 -5.67
CA ASP A 34 -15.35 8.60 -4.40
C ASP A 34 -14.75 7.89 -3.18
N ALA A 35 -13.97 6.83 -3.40
CA ALA A 35 -13.41 6.05 -2.30
C ALA A 35 -12.44 6.86 -1.45
N GLN A 36 -12.57 6.73 -0.14
CA GLN A 36 -11.74 7.45 0.84
C GLN A 36 -10.44 6.68 1.11
N LEU A 37 -9.67 6.47 0.04
CA LEU A 37 -8.42 5.73 0.12
C LEU A 37 -7.27 6.66 0.46
N ARG A 38 -6.39 6.22 1.36
CA ARG A 38 -5.21 6.99 1.74
C ARG A 38 -4.07 6.06 2.12
N THR A 39 -2.86 6.54 1.97
CA THR A 39 -1.68 5.86 2.47
C THR A 39 -1.77 5.78 3.99
N ARG A 40 -1.53 4.58 4.55
CA ARG A 40 -1.68 4.36 5.98
C ARG A 40 -0.99 3.08 6.43
N LEU A 41 -0.79 2.99 7.74
CA LEU A 41 -0.36 1.76 8.40
C LEU A 41 -1.61 1.03 8.91
N VAL A 42 -1.62 -0.29 8.76
CA VAL A 42 -2.65 -1.16 9.33
C VAL A 42 -1.94 -2.13 10.26
N ALA A 43 -2.15 -1.97 11.55
CA ALA A 43 -1.44 -2.75 12.57
C ALA A 43 -2.37 -3.64 13.40
N ASP A 44 -3.69 -3.52 13.23
CA ASP A 44 -4.66 -4.32 13.98
C ASP A 44 -5.91 -4.61 13.14
N ASP A 45 -6.76 -5.48 13.67
CA ASP A 45 -7.98 -5.90 12.97
C ASP A 45 -8.96 -4.76 12.73
N ALA A 46 -9.06 -3.81 13.63
CA ALA A 46 -9.98 -2.68 13.46
C ALA A 46 -9.53 -1.82 12.27
N GLN A 47 -8.25 -1.54 12.17
CA GLN A 47 -7.69 -0.79 11.05
C GLN A 47 -7.84 -1.56 9.74
N ARG A 48 -7.66 -2.88 9.78
CA ARG A 48 -7.86 -3.71 8.59
C ARG A 48 -9.31 -3.64 8.12
N ARG A 49 -10.27 -3.71 9.03
CA ARG A 49 -11.69 -3.58 8.68
C ARG A 49 -11.99 -2.21 8.05
N GLU A 50 -11.39 -1.15 8.58
CA GLU A 50 -11.54 0.18 8.00
C GLU A 50 -11.02 0.24 6.58
N LEU A 51 -9.85 -0.34 6.34
CA LEU A 51 -9.28 -0.40 5.00
C LEU A 51 -10.23 -1.11 4.04
N LEU A 52 -10.67 -2.31 4.40
CA LEU A 52 -11.53 -3.10 3.52
C LEU A 52 -12.88 -2.43 3.28
N ALA A 53 -13.41 -1.74 4.29
CA ALA A 53 -14.68 -1.02 4.16
C ALA A 53 -14.55 0.21 3.25
N SER A 54 -13.34 0.74 3.05
CA SER A 54 -13.12 1.92 2.20
C SER A 54 -12.98 1.57 0.72
N LEU A 55 -12.86 0.29 0.38
CA LEU A 55 -12.64 -0.14 -0.99
C LEU A 55 -13.91 -0.06 -1.83
N PRO A 56 -13.77 0.24 -3.13
CA PRO A 56 -14.91 0.13 -4.04
C PRO A 56 -15.46 -1.30 -4.09
N SER A 57 -16.75 -1.43 -4.34
CA SER A 57 -17.41 -2.74 -4.36
C SER A 57 -16.89 -3.66 -5.47
N VAL A 58 -16.32 -3.09 -6.52
CA VAL A 58 -15.72 -3.87 -7.62
C VAL A 58 -14.51 -4.67 -7.14
N VAL A 59 -13.87 -4.26 -6.04
CA VAL A 59 -12.83 -5.06 -5.39
C VAL A 59 -13.54 -6.19 -4.66
N GLY A 60 -13.56 -7.36 -5.28
CA GLY A 60 -14.35 -8.49 -4.83
C GLY A 60 -13.68 -9.32 -3.74
N PRO A 61 -14.37 -10.38 -3.29
CA PRO A 61 -13.84 -11.21 -2.20
C PRO A 61 -12.48 -11.82 -2.51
N ASP A 62 -12.23 -12.23 -3.74
CA ASP A 62 -10.96 -12.85 -4.12
C ASP A 62 -9.80 -11.86 -4.05
N GLU A 63 -10.06 -10.60 -4.39
CA GLU A 63 -9.03 -9.56 -4.32
C GLU A 63 -8.78 -9.09 -2.89
N ARG A 64 -9.76 -9.27 -2.00
CA ARG A 64 -9.65 -8.90 -0.58
C ARG A 64 -8.99 -9.99 0.26
N ALA A 65 -9.16 -11.25 -0.15
CA ALA A 65 -8.72 -12.41 0.62
C ALA A 65 -7.24 -12.37 1.02
N PRO A 66 -6.29 -11.96 0.16
CA PRO A 66 -4.89 -11.91 0.57
C PRO A 66 -4.63 -11.01 1.76
N VAL A 67 -5.36 -9.89 1.87
CA VAL A 67 -5.22 -8.97 3.00
C VAL A 67 -5.85 -9.58 4.25
N GLU A 68 -6.98 -10.25 4.10
CA GLU A 68 -7.66 -10.90 5.21
C GLU A 68 -6.84 -12.05 5.80
N ALA A 69 -5.99 -12.67 4.97
CA ALA A 69 -5.19 -13.81 5.37
C ALA A 69 -3.90 -13.44 6.12
N VAL A 70 -3.51 -12.16 6.13
CA VAL A 70 -2.30 -11.73 6.82
C VAL A 70 -2.49 -11.86 8.33
N ASP A 71 -1.50 -12.47 8.99
CA ASP A 71 -1.48 -12.57 10.45
C ASP A 71 -0.90 -11.27 11.04
N LEU A 72 -1.77 -10.43 11.57
CA LEU A 72 -1.35 -9.13 12.11
C LEU A 72 -0.59 -9.23 13.43
N ASP A 73 -0.50 -10.40 14.03
CA ASP A 73 0.39 -10.61 15.16
C ASP A 73 1.86 -10.72 14.70
N GLU A 74 2.07 -11.18 13.49
CA GLU A 74 3.40 -11.38 12.92
C GLU A 74 3.84 -10.27 11.99
N GLU A 75 2.88 -9.65 11.30
CA GLU A 75 3.16 -8.65 10.28
C GLU A 75 2.24 -7.45 10.45
N VAL A 76 2.67 -6.29 9.95
CA VAL A 76 1.80 -5.12 9.78
C VAL A 76 1.64 -4.87 8.29
N LEU A 77 0.60 -4.11 7.93
CA LEU A 77 0.38 -3.74 6.54
C LEU A 77 0.74 -2.28 6.33
N VAL A 78 1.44 -2.02 5.23
CA VAL A 78 1.69 -0.67 4.73
C VAL A 78 0.86 -0.52 3.45
N VAL A 79 -0.05 0.42 3.46
CA VAL A 79 -0.96 0.67 2.34
C VAL A 79 -0.50 1.92 1.62
N GLY A 80 -0.12 1.78 0.36
CA GLY A 80 0.29 2.91 -0.46
C GLY A 80 -0.76 3.23 -1.51
N VAL A 81 -1.19 4.49 -1.58
CA VAL A 81 -2.19 4.95 -2.55
C VAL A 81 -1.54 6.00 -3.44
N TYR A 82 -1.60 5.78 -4.74
CA TYR A 82 -0.98 6.70 -5.70
C TYR A 82 -1.61 6.50 -7.09
N ASN A 83 -1.40 7.47 -7.96
CA ASN A 83 -1.80 7.34 -9.35
C ASN A 83 -0.63 6.75 -10.13
N LYS A 84 -0.87 5.59 -10.73
CA LYS A 84 0.22 4.82 -11.33
C LYS A 84 0.28 4.98 -12.84
N CYS A 85 1.35 5.58 -13.30
CA CYS A 85 1.78 5.55 -14.69
C CYS A 85 2.93 4.54 -14.81
N THR A 86 4.13 4.95 -14.42
CA THR A 86 5.31 4.08 -14.34
C THR A 86 5.76 3.87 -12.90
N GLU A 87 5.07 4.49 -11.96
CA GLU A 87 5.45 4.44 -10.55
C GLU A 87 5.41 3.03 -10.00
N LYS A 88 6.29 2.77 -9.06
CA LYS A 88 6.33 1.54 -8.26
C LYS A 88 6.54 1.93 -6.82
N SER A 89 5.88 1.21 -5.93
CA SER A 89 6.10 1.42 -4.50
C SER A 89 7.04 0.36 -3.95
N HIS A 90 7.71 0.70 -2.86
CA HIS A 90 8.36 -0.28 -1.99
C HIS A 90 8.40 0.27 -0.57
N VAL A 91 8.69 -0.60 0.38
CA VAL A 91 8.79 -0.24 1.78
C VAL A 91 10.24 -0.39 2.22
N GLU A 92 10.75 0.60 2.97
CA GLU A 92 12.08 0.56 3.55
C GLU A 92 11.98 0.67 5.06
N ARG A 93 12.89 0.02 5.77
CA ARG A 93 13.11 0.31 7.19
C ARG A 93 14.10 1.44 7.28
N ASP A 94 13.73 2.45 8.05
CA ASP A 94 14.56 3.62 8.28
C ASP A 94 14.76 3.76 9.78
N GLY A 95 15.80 3.07 10.29
CA GLY A 95 16.00 3.00 11.73
C GLY A 95 14.84 2.26 12.39
N SER A 96 14.11 2.95 13.25
CA SER A 96 12.98 2.39 14.00
C SER A 96 11.63 2.64 13.34
N SER A 97 11.62 3.18 12.13
CA SER A 97 10.37 3.47 11.41
C SER A 97 10.33 2.77 10.07
N LEU A 98 9.15 2.75 9.46
CA LEU A 98 8.95 2.30 8.09
C LEU A 98 8.78 3.50 7.18
N ARG A 99 9.21 3.38 5.94
CA ARG A 99 9.03 4.44 4.95
C ARG A 99 8.45 3.82 3.68
N LEU A 100 7.40 4.44 3.17
CA LEU A 100 6.84 4.08 1.87
C LEU A 100 7.49 4.98 0.82
N VAL A 101 8.06 4.37 -0.20
CA VAL A 101 8.74 5.08 -1.29
C VAL A 101 7.98 4.81 -2.59
N ILE A 102 7.68 5.87 -3.31
CA ILE A 102 7.08 5.78 -4.65
C ILE A 102 8.15 6.21 -5.63
N GLU A 103 8.68 5.26 -6.40
CA GLU A 103 9.66 5.53 -7.43
C GLU A 103 8.93 5.87 -8.73
N ARG A 104 9.39 6.87 -9.44
CA ARG A 104 8.78 7.26 -10.71
C ARG A 104 9.85 7.45 -11.79
N ASP A 105 9.43 7.16 -13.01
CA ASP A 105 10.22 7.43 -14.20
C ASP A 105 9.80 8.80 -14.73
N SER A 106 10.68 9.78 -14.61
CA SER A 106 10.37 11.15 -14.99
C SER A 106 10.28 11.38 -16.49
N ASP A 107 10.74 10.43 -17.29
CA ASP A 107 10.77 10.59 -18.75
C ASP A 107 9.49 10.11 -19.42
N THR A 108 8.61 9.46 -18.67
CA THR A 108 7.38 8.90 -19.24
C THR A 108 6.21 9.83 -18.99
N ASN A 109 5.45 10.08 -20.05
CA ASN A 109 4.22 10.87 -19.97
C ASN A 109 3.03 9.96 -20.28
N CYS A 110 2.16 9.75 -19.31
CA CYS A 110 0.98 8.91 -19.48
C CYS A 110 -0.26 9.77 -19.66
N GLY A 111 -1.12 9.39 -20.60
CA GLY A 111 -2.40 10.07 -20.77
C GLY A 111 -3.38 9.82 -19.64
N TRP A 112 -3.18 8.74 -18.90
CA TRP A 112 -4.01 8.40 -17.75
C TRP A 112 -3.17 7.63 -16.75
N ALA A 113 -3.32 7.99 -15.48
CA ALA A 113 -2.65 7.31 -14.38
C ALA A 113 -3.72 6.82 -13.40
N PRO A 114 -4.14 5.55 -13.48
CA PRO A 114 -5.21 5.04 -12.63
C PRO A 114 -4.82 5.04 -11.17
N ARG A 115 -5.81 5.28 -10.31
CA ARG A 115 -5.62 5.23 -8.87
C ARG A 115 -5.30 3.79 -8.49
N THR A 116 -4.24 3.63 -7.71
CA THR A 116 -3.68 2.32 -7.39
C THR A 116 -3.41 2.22 -5.91
N VAL A 117 -3.66 1.04 -5.35
CA VAL A 117 -3.40 0.74 -3.95
C VAL A 117 -2.49 -0.48 -3.89
N ASP A 118 -1.30 -0.30 -3.33
CA ASP A 118 -0.41 -1.41 -3.04
C ASP A 118 -0.49 -1.72 -1.55
N VAL A 119 -0.65 -2.98 -1.20
CA VAL A 119 -0.64 -3.43 0.20
C VAL A 119 0.59 -4.29 0.43
N TRP A 120 1.48 -3.82 1.31
CA TRP A 120 2.70 -4.52 1.69
C TRP A 120 2.53 -5.10 3.09
N ALA A 121 3.01 -6.32 3.30
CA ALA A 121 3.14 -6.89 4.64
C ALA A 121 4.59 -6.81 5.06
N VAL A 122 4.82 -6.36 6.29
CA VAL A 122 6.17 -6.16 6.83
C VAL A 122 6.25 -6.86 8.18
N GLU A 123 7.28 -7.67 8.39
CA GLU A 123 7.48 -8.36 9.66
C GLU A 123 7.59 -7.37 10.81
N ARG A 124 6.90 -7.68 11.91
CA ARG A 124 6.94 -6.84 13.12
C ARG A 124 8.26 -6.92 13.86
N GLU A 125 8.97 -8.03 13.69
CA GLU A 125 10.21 -8.24 14.42
C GLU A 125 11.18 -7.09 14.19
N GLY A 126 11.70 -6.54 15.28
CA GLY A 126 12.62 -5.41 15.21
C GLY A 126 11.97 -4.04 15.12
N LEU A 127 10.64 -3.97 15.03
CA LEU A 127 9.93 -2.70 14.99
C LEU A 127 9.42 -2.33 16.39
N PRO A 128 9.59 -1.08 16.80
CA PRO A 128 9.09 -0.62 18.10
C PRO A 128 7.57 -0.45 18.06
N THR A 129 6.96 -0.38 19.24
CA THR A 129 5.52 -0.12 19.36
C THR A 129 5.36 1.24 20.04
N PRO A 130 4.60 2.18 19.47
CA PRO A 130 3.88 2.10 18.20
C PRO A 130 4.80 2.19 17.00
N ILE A 131 4.38 1.56 15.90
CA ILE A 131 5.12 1.59 14.65
C ILE A 131 4.83 2.90 13.94
N THR A 132 5.86 3.58 13.47
CA THR A 132 5.71 4.83 12.70
C THR A 132 5.93 4.55 11.23
N LEU A 133 4.98 5.01 10.40
CA LEU A 133 5.12 5.00 8.96
C LEU A 133 5.40 6.42 8.49
N ARG A 134 6.38 6.59 7.61
CA ARG A 134 6.72 7.87 7.01
C ARG A 134 6.57 7.80 5.50
N ASP A 135 6.32 8.93 4.87
CA ASP A 135 6.36 9.02 3.42
C ASP A 135 7.81 9.14 2.92
N GLN A 136 7.99 9.28 1.62
CA GLN A 136 9.33 9.32 1.05
C GLN A 136 10.12 10.58 1.42
N GLU A 137 9.44 11.64 1.84
CA GLU A 137 10.08 12.86 2.37
C GLU A 137 10.40 12.74 3.85
N GLY A 138 10.01 11.64 4.48
CA GLY A 138 10.26 11.42 5.90
C GLY A 138 9.19 11.99 6.82
N VAL A 139 8.07 12.45 6.28
CA VAL A 139 6.96 13.01 7.06
C VAL A 139 6.10 11.86 7.61
N PRO A 140 5.75 11.88 8.92
CA PRO A 140 4.88 10.84 9.47
C PRO A 140 3.53 10.80 8.77
N VAL A 141 3.08 9.58 8.47
CA VAL A 141 1.78 9.35 7.85
C VAL A 141 0.75 9.14 8.97
N PRO A 142 -0.39 9.85 8.95
CA PRO A 142 -1.44 9.65 9.94
C PRO A 142 -1.97 8.22 9.93
N GLY A 143 -2.22 7.69 11.12
CA GLY A 143 -2.72 6.35 11.32
C GLY A 143 -4.20 6.15 11.06
#